data_3fef89768aedd40d3ea7b8b4ea1aeef7
#
_entry.id   3fef89768aedd40d3ea7b8b4ea1aeef7
#
_cell.length_a   1.000
_cell.length_b   1.000
_cell.length_c   1.000
_cell.angle_alpha   90.00
_cell.angle_beta   90.00
_cell.angle_gamma   90.00
#
_symmetry.space_group_name_H-M   'P 1'
#
loop_
_entity.id
_entity.type
_entity.pdbx_description
1 polymer ?
#
loop_
_entity_poly.entity_id
_entity_poly.type
_entity_poly.pdbx_seq_one_letter_code
_entity_poly.pdbx_strand_id
1 'polypeptide(L)'
;MNPRLQLDAVIIDLDGTMVDTLGDFAAALNGMLADLGLPGIAPDAIRNMVGKGSEHLIASVLRQVSGLPQGAPELAAWAAPAWQSYQKHYLAINGQFSQCYPGVLPGLEMLRRRGLPLACLTN
;
A
#
# COMPACT_ATOMS: atom_id res chain seq x y z
N MET A 1 20.32 -34.35 -9.02
CA MET A 1 20.51 -33.04 -9.70
C MET A 1 19.20 -32.27 -9.58
N ASN A 2 19.21 -31.15 -8.89
CA ASN A 2 18.09 -30.23 -8.98
C ASN A 2 18.07 -29.64 -10.40
N PRO A 3 16.97 -29.74 -11.16
CA PRO A 3 16.87 -29.01 -12.40
C PRO A 3 17.04 -27.53 -12.07
N ARG A 4 18.03 -26.88 -12.68
CA ARG A 4 18.15 -25.42 -12.57
C ARG A 4 16.88 -24.83 -13.17
N LEU A 5 16.07 -24.20 -12.34
CA LEU A 5 14.93 -23.42 -12.80
C LEU A 5 15.46 -22.38 -13.80
N GLN A 6 15.07 -22.52 -15.05
CA GLN A 6 15.35 -21.54 -16.07
C GLN A 6 14.25 -20.48 -16.00
N LEU A 7 14.63 -19.25 -15.68
CA LEU A 7 13.69 -18.12 -15.61
C LEU A 7 13.77 -17.34 -16.91
N ASP A 8 12.63 -17.01 -17.48
CA ASP A 8 12.51 -16.21 -18.69
C ASP A 8 12.27 -14.72 -18.41
N ALA A 9 11.65 -14.41 -17.27
CA ALA A 9 11.35 -13.06 -16.81
C ALA A 9 11.09 -13.02 -15.30
N VAL A 10 11.09 -11.82 -14.71
CA VAL A 10 10.76 -11.62 -13.30
C VAL A 10 9.70 -10.51 -13.19
N ILE A 11 8.62 -10.80 -12.48
CA ILE A 11 7.59 -9.84 -12.12
C ILE A 11 7.65 -9.64 -10.61
N ILE A 12 7.75 -8.38 -10.18
CA ILE A 12 7.98 -8.04 -8.77
C ILE A 12 6.88 -7.10 -8.30
N ASP A 13 6.34 -7.35 -7.12
CA ASP A 13 5.42 -6.45 -6.44
C ASP A 13 6.16 -5.21 -5.90
N LEU A 14 5.45 -4.11 -5.70
CA LEU A 14 6.03 -2.84 -5.26
C LEU A 14 5.87 -2.66 -3.75
N ASP A 15 4.62 -2.47 -3.31
CA ASP A 15 4.32 -2.07 -1.93
C ASP A 15 4.62 -3.20 -0.94
N GLY A 16 5.51 -2.93 0.01
CA GLY A 16 5.92 -3.93 1.00
C GLY A 16 6.87 -5.01 0.46
N THR A 17 7.29 -4.90 -0.80
CA THR A 17 8.24 -5.82 -1.45
C THR A 17 9.52 -5.11 -1.87
N MET A 18 9.44 -4.13 -2.77
CA MET A 18 10.58 -3.31 -3.18
C MET A 18 10.63 -1.98 -2.43
N VAL A 19 9.48 -1.41 -2.09
CA VAL A 19 9.36 -0.10 -1.44
C VAL A 19 8.56 -0.24 -0.14
N ASP A 20 9.10 0.29 0.93
CA ASP A 20 8.35 0.50 2.17
C ASP A 20 7.50 1.75 2.02
N THR A 21 6.23 1.56 1.67
CA THR A 21 5.24 2.62 1.44
C THR A 21 4.34 2.88 2.65
N LEU A 22 4.58 2.20 3.76
CA LEU A 22 3.72 2.27 4.94
C LEU A 22 3.58 3.70 5.48
N GLY A 23 4.67 4.48 5.47
CA GLY A 23 4.66 5.87 5.92
C GLY A 23 3.74 6.76 5.11
N ASP A 24 3.75 6.63 3.78
CA ASP A 24 2.86 7.40 2.89
C ASP A 24 1.40 7.00 3.10
N PHE A 25 1.10 5.71 3.20
CA PHE A 25 -0.25 5.24 3.48
C PHE A 25 -0.76 5.73 4.84
N ALA A 26 0.07 5.64 5.87
CA ALA A 26 -0.29 6.11 7.20
C ALA A 26 -0.59 7.61 7.22
N ALA A 27 0.23 8.43 6.58
CA ALA A 27 0.02 9.87 6.50
C ALA A 27 -1.26 10.22 5.74
N ALA A 28 -1.50 9.60 4.57
CA ALA A 28 -2.70 9.85 3.78
C ALA A 28 -3.98 9.39 4.50
N LEU A 29 -3.94 8.21 5.12
CA LEU A 29 -5.08 7.67 5.87
C LEU A 29 -5.40 8.52 7.11
N ASN A 30 -4.41 8.97 7.84
CA ASN A 30 -4.65 9.84 9.00
C ASN A 30 -5.16 11.23 8.58
N GLY A 31 -4.73 11.77 7.44
CA GLY A 31 -5.33 12.97 6.84
C GLY A 31 -6.80 12.77 6.50
N MET A 32 -7.12 11.66 5.85
CA MET A 32 -8.51 11.27 5.55
C MET A 32 -9.36 11.12 6.82
N LEU A 33 -8.85 10.42 7.82
CA LEU A 33 -9.58 10.22 9.09
C LEU A 33 -9.82 11.55 9.79
N ALA A 34 -8.86 12.46 9.80
CA ALA A 34 -9.03 13.80 10.36
C ALA A 34 -10.13 14.59 9.63
N ASP A 35 -10.14 14.55 8.29
CA ASP A 35 -11.18 15.22 7.49
C ASP A 35 -12.59 14.66 7.77
N LEU A 36 -12.69 13.38 8.13
CA LEU A 36 -13.95 12.73 8.51
C LEU A 36 -14.31 12.87 9.99
N GLY A 37 -13.46 13.50 10.80
CA GLY A 37 -13.66 13.61 12.25
C GLY A 37 -13.52 12.28 13.00
N LEU A 38 -12.77 11.33 12.45
CA LEU A 38 -12.54 10.00 13.03
C LEU A 38 -11.17 9.92 13.73
N PRO A 39 -11.01 9.00 14.70
CA PRO A 39 -9.73 8.78 15.35
C PRO A 39 -8.64 8.36 14.37
N GLY A 40 -7.39 8.74 14.65
CA GLY A 40 -6.22 8.30 13.88
C GLY A 40 -5.91 6.82 14.08
N ILE A 41 -5.05 6.31 13.22
CA ILE A 41 -4.61 4.91 13.23
C ILE A 41 -3.08 4.84 13.20
N ALA A 42 -2.49 3.91 13.97
CA ALA A 42 -1.06 3.69 14.00
C ALA A 42 -0.58 2.97 12.72
N PRO A 43 0.63 3.28 12.21
CA PRO A 43 1.16 2.62 11.01
C PRO A 43 1.16 1.09 11.09
N ASP A 44 1.52 0.51 12.22
CA ASP A 44 1.56 -0.95 12.38
C ASP A 44 0.19 -1.61 12.26
N ALA A 45 -0.88 -0.89 12.60
CA ALA A 45 -2.24 -1.41 12.48
C ALA A 45 -2.68 -1.57 11.00
N ILE A 46 -2.15 -0.75 10.10
CA ILE A 46 -2.49 -0.83 8.66
C ILE A 46 -1.60 -1.77 7.87
N ARG A 47 -0.48 -2.23 8.43
CA ARG A 47 0.51 -3.06 7.73
C ARG A 47 -0.11 -4.27 7.05
N ASN A 48 -1.01 -4.96 7.72
CA ASN A 48 -1.68 -6.17 7.21
C ASN A 48 -2.88 -5.87 6.30
N MET A 49 -3.24 -4.59 6.14
CA MET A 49 -4.34 -4.16 5.28
C MET A 49 -3.86 -3.75 3.87
N VAL A 50 -2.55 -3.54 3.72
CA VAL A 50 -1.92 -3.15 2.44
C VAL A 50 -1.81 -4.35 1.51
N GLY A 51 -1.94 -4.12 0.20
CA GLY A 51 -1.70 -5.14 -0.84
C GLY A 51 -2.95 -5.59 -1.60
N LYS A 52 -4.13 -5.10 -1.24
CA LYS A 52 -5.41 -5.41 -1.92
C LYS A 52 -6.05 -4.19 -2.59
N GLY A 53 -5.26 -3.14 -2.81
CA GLY A 53 -5.71 -1.89 -3.40
C GLY A 53 -6.22 -0.88 -2.39
N SER A 54 -6.32 0.39 -2.83
CA SER A 54 -6.63 1.51 -1.95
C SER A 54 -8.08 1.48 -1.44
N GLU A 55 -9.03 1.01 -2.23
CA GLU A 55 -10.43 0.88 -1.78
C GLU A 55 -10.55 -0.09 -0.59
N HIS A 56 -9.90 -1.24 -0.69
CA HIS A 56 -9.86 -2.22 0.39
C HIS A 56 -9.16 -1.66 1.64
N LEU A 57 -8.06 -0.94 1.45
CA LEU A 57 -7.32 -0.31 2.53
C LEU A 57 -8.18 0.70 3.29
N ILE A 58 -8.84 1.62 2.57
CA ILE A 58 -9.74 2.63 3.15
C ILE A 58 -10.88 1.95 3.93
N ALA A 59 -11.56 0.98 3.31
CA ALA A 59 -12.66 0.27 3.95
C ALA A 59 -12.22 -0.45 5.23
N SER A 60 -11.05 -1.08 5.21
CA SER A 60 -10.47 -1.78 6.37
C SER A 60 -10.16 -0.82 7.51
N VAL A 61 -9.57 0.34 7.20
CA VAL A 61 -9.25 1.38 8.17
C VAL A 61 -10.51 1.97 8.79
N LEU A 62 -11.51 2.31 7.99
CA LEU A 62 -12.79 2.84 8.50
C LEU A 62 -13.46 1.87 9.47
N ARG A 63 -13.48 0.57 9.16
CA ARG A 63 -13.99 -0.45 10.07
C ARG A 63 -13.18 -0.55 11.36
N GLN A 64 -11.86 -0.52 11.24
CA GLN A 64 -10.96 -0.62 12.40
C GLN A 64 -11.17 0.52 13.39
N VAL A 65 -11.22 1.76 12.90
CA VAL A 65 -11.31 2.95 13.78
C VAL A 65 -12.73 3.20 14.30
N SER A 66 -13.76 2.80 13.55
CA SER A 66 -15.15 2.98 13.97
C SER A 66 -15.67 1.85 14.84
N GLY A 67 -15.09 0.65 14.76
CA GLY A 67 -15.60 -0.55 15.39
C GLY A 67 -16.93 -1.05 14.81
N LEU A 68 -17.39 -0.49 13.68
CA LEU A 68 -18.64 -0.87 13.04
C LEU A 68 -18.50 -2.22 12.31
N PRO A 69 -19.57 -3.03 12.29
CA PRO A 69 -19.57 -4.28 11.54
C PRO A 69 -19.58 -4.03 10.04
N GLN A 70 -19.10 -5.01 9.27
CA GLN A 70 -19.18 -4.96 7.82
C GLN A 70 -20.65 -4.83 7.37
N GLY A 71 -20.91 -3.90 6.44
CA GLY A 71 -22.26 -3.61 5.94
C GLY A 71 -23.04 -2.57 6.75
N ALA A 72 -22.43 -1.97 7.78
CA ALA A 72 -23.06 -0.85 8.48
C ALA A 72 -23.33 0.32 7.52
N PRO A 73 -24.52 0.98 7.60
CA PRO A 73 -24.89 2.08 6.71
C PRO A 73 -23.91 3.25 6.76
N GLU A 74 -23.35 3.53 7.92
CA GLU A 74 -22.37 4.59 8.15
C GLU A 74 -21.10 4.37 7.31
N LEU A 75 -20.63 3.14 7.18
CA LEU A 75 -19.48 2.80 6.35
C LEU A 75 -19.74 3.12 4.87
N ALA A 76 -20.94 2.82 4.38
CA ALA A 76 -21.36 3.17 3.03
C ALA A 76 -21.42 4.70 2.81
N ALA A 77 -21.92 5.44 3.81
CA ALA A 77 -21.96 6.90 3.76
C ALA A 77 -20.58 7.55 3.73
N TRP A 78 -19.59 6.95 4.38
CA TRP A 78 -18.21 7.45 4.37
C TRP A 78 -17.41 7.09 3.10
N ALA A 79 -17.84 6.10 2.34
CA ALA A 79 -17.01 5.54 1.24
C ALA A 79 -16.55 6.61 0.23
N ALA A 80 -17.45 7.41 -0.31
CA ALA A 80 -17.11 8.44 -1.30
C ALA A 80 -16.30 9.61 -0.70
N PRO A 81 -16.69 10.22 0.44
CA PRO A 81 -15.88 11.24 1.09
C PRO A 81 -14.49 10.75 1.49
N ALA A 82 -14.38 9.54 2.00
CA ALA A 82 -13.11 8.94 2.37
C ALA A 82 -12.18 8.76 1.17
N TRP A 83 -12.73 8.24 0.07
CA TRP A 83 -11.96 8.08 -1.17
C TRP A 83 -11.40 9.41 -1.67
N GLN A 84 -12.24 10.44 -1.76
CA GLN A 84 -11.83 11.76 -2.23
C GLN A 84 -10.76 12.38 -1.33
N SER A 85 -10.96 12.31 -0.01
CA SER A 85 -10.01 12.83 0.97
C SER A 85 -8.69 12.07 0.93
N TYR A 86 -8.74 10.74 0.89
CA TYR A 86 -7.55 9.91 0.78
C TYR A 86 -6.73 10.25 -0.46
N GLN A 87 -7.35 10.33 -1.63
CA GLN A 87 -6.66 10.67 -2.87
C GLN A 87 -5.98 12.05 -2.78
N LYS A 88 -6.68 13.05 -2.24
CA LYS A 88 -6.12 14.39 -2.05
C LYS A 88 -4.85 14.34 -1.19
N HIS A 89 -4.93 13.68 -0.03
CA HIS A 89 -3.77 13.57 0.86
C HIS A 89 -2.64 12.73 0.25
N TYR A 90 -2.97 11.60 -0.35
CA TYR A 90 -1.98 10.71 -0.96
C TYR A 90 -1.20 11.39 -2.09
N LEU A 91 -1.88 12.11 -2.99
CA LEU A 91 -1.22 12.83 -4.08
C LEU A 91 -0.31 13.96 -3.57
N ALA A 92 -0.67 14.58 -2.45
CA ALA A 92 0.14 15.64 -1.86
C ALA A 92 1.45 15.15 -1.23
N ILE A 93 1.46 13.90 -0.73
CA ILE A 93 2.58 13.36 0.05
C ILE A 93 3.30 12.18 -0.61
N ASN A 94 2.78 11.64 -1.69
CA ASN A 94 3.29 10.43 -2.32
C ASN A 94 4.81 10.48 -2.54
N GLY A 95 5.52 9.51 -1.98
CA GLY A 95 6.97 9.39 -2.02
C GLY A 95 7.71 10.09 -0.89
N GLN A 96 7.06 10.92 -0.07
CA GLN A 96 7.74 11.68 1.00
C GLN A 96 8.18 10.78 2.17
N PHE A 97 7.42 9.72 2.45
CA PHE A 97 7.66 8.81 3.58
C PHE A 97 7.94 7.37 3.14
N SER A 98 8.22 7.17 1.85
CA SER A 98 8.52 5.87 1.27
C SER A 98 10.02 5.72 1.00
N GLN A 99 10.53 4.50 1.18
CA GLN A 99 11.93 4.14 0.93
C GLN A 99 12.03 2.76 0.30
N CYS A 100 13.01 2.57 -0.58
CA CYS A 100 13.37 1.23 -1.03
C CYS A 100 13.91 0.42 0.15
N TYR A 101 13.51 -0.84 0.22
CA TYR A 101 14.13 -1.75 1.19
C TYR A 101 15.63 -1.94 0.87
N PRO A 102 16.47 -2.18 1.90
CA PRO A 102 17.87 -2.52 1.69
C PRO A 102 18.02 -3.72 0.75
N GLY A 103 18.96 -3.63 -0.20
CA GLY A 103 19.24 -4.71 -1.16
C GLY A 103 18.37 -4.73 -2.41
N VAL A 104 17.32 -3.92 -2.50
CA VAL A 104 16.42 -3.89 -3.68
C VAL A 104 17.18 -3.41 -4.93
N LEU A 105 17.83 -2.26 -4.88
CA LEU A 105 18.53 -1.71 -6.03
C LEU A 105 19.68 -2.64 -6.51
N PRO A 106 20.57 -3.15 -5.63
CA PRO A 106 21.57 -4.13 -6.04
C PRO A 106 20.97 -5.42 -6.59
N GLY A 107 19.84 -5.90 -6.03
CA GLY A 107 19.14 -7.08 -6.49
C GLY A 107 18.56 -6.92 -7.89
N LEU A 108 17.92 -5.81 -8.17
CA LEU A 108 17.41 -5.48 -9.51
C LEU A 108 18.54 -5.39 -10.54
N GLU A 109 19.65 -4.76 -10.18
CA GLU A 109 20.82 -4.66 -11.06
C GLU A 109 21.44 -6.05 -11.35
N MET A 110 21.48 -6.92 -10.36
CA MET A 110 21.94 -8.30 -10.55
C MET A 110 21.05 -9.07 -11.53
N LEU A 111 19.73 -8.95 -11.41
CA LEU A 111 18.78 -9.59 -12.33
C LEU A 111 18.92 -9.03 -13.75
N ARG A 112 19.07 -7.71 -13.88
CA ARG A 112 19.28 -7.04 -15.15
C ARG A 112 20.56 -7.51 -15.85
N ARG A 113 21.66 -7.66 -15.11
CA ARG A 113 22.95 -8.17 -15.65
C ARG A 113 22.84 -9.61 -16.12
N ARG A 114 21.92 -10.40 -15.61
CA ARG A 114 21.61 -11.75 -16.09
C ARG A 114 20.76 -11.76 -17.36
N GLY A 115 20.40 -10.59 -17.89
CA GLY A 115 19.62 -10.48 -19.11
C GLY A 115 18.13 -10.80 -18.91
N LEU A 116 17.64 -10.83 -17.67
CA LEU A 116 16.23 -11.12 -17.39
C LEU A 116 15.38 -9.87 -17.60
N PRO A 117 14.30 -9.93 -18.40
CA PRO A 117 13.27 -8.90 -18.42
C PRO A 117 12.62 -8.74 -17.05
N LEU A 118 12.47 -7.49 -16.61
CA LEU A 118 11.88 -7.15 -15.32
C LEU A 118 10.61 -6.36 -15.53
N ALA A 119 9.58 -6.65 -14.74
CA ALA A 119 8.34 -5.90 -14.68
C ALA A 119 7.91 -5.71 -13.21
N CYS A 120 7.16 -4.65 -12.94
CA CYS A 120 6.50 -4.43 -11.67
C CYS A 120 5.00 -4.60 -11.86
N LEU A 121 4.38 -5.39 -10.98
CA LEU A 121 2.94 -5.54 -10.91
C LEU A 121 2.48 -5.11 -9.52
N THR A 122 1.68 -4.04 -9.48
CA THR A 122 1.19 -3.45 -8.23
C THR A 122 -0.30 -3.11 -8.32
N ASN A 123 -0.96 -3.13 -7.18
CA ASN A 123 -2.37 -2.73 -7.08
C ASN A 123 -2.52 -1.23 -6.82
#